data_a046fdcea23df1a915171ed3aea624b6
#
_entry.id   a046fdcea23df1a915171ed3aea624b6
#
_cell.length_a   1.000
_cell.length_b   1.000
_cell.length_c   1.000
_cell.angle_alpha   90.00
_cell.angle_beta   90.00
_cell.angle_gamma   90.00
#
_symmetry.space_group_name_H-M   'P 1'
#
loop_
_entity.id
_entity.type
_entity.pdbx_description
1 polymer ?
#
loop_
_entity_poly.entity_id
_entity_poly.type
_entity_poly.pdbx_seq_one_letter_code
_entity_poly.pdbx_strand_id
1 'polypeptide(L)'
;MATEAWTTRSLREWMRGFLQQKGVESAPACADLLLGHVAGCERMRLYMEPDRPWTADELATLRALVGRAAQHEPVQYLVGSWGFHAGDFEVGPCTLIPRPSTETIVDAALGWIAEQPSGSVSSAIDLGTGTGCIALSILRALRGRRRKDRVLARATLAEGDGTEAPASDRSGLAPVAEPSPLPAFMLTDLVPEAIELARRNAARHGLDGHCSFRVGDAWSALEAGDGPFDLVVSNPPYISDAEFADLAPNVAQWEPRTALHGGPDGLDVIERIVRGAPSRMRPGALLLVELAASQERTALDLAQACGLRGATVLRDSDDLPRVLRAVVA
;
A
#
# COMPACT_ATOMS: atom_id res chain seq x y z
N MET A 1 -3.32 44.85 -25.60
CA MET A 1 -3.23 44.57 -24.15
C MET A 1 -2.44 43.29 -24.01
N ALA A 2 -1.25 43.34 -23.40
CA ALA A 2 -0.48 42.13 -23.12
C ALA A 2 -1.32 41.26 -22.16
N THR A 3 -1.69 40.07 -22.58
CA THR A 3 -2.27 39.08 -21.67
C THR A 3 -1.20 38.80 -20.61
N GLU A 4 -1.49 39.19 -19.37
CA GLU A 4 -0.63 38.84 -18.23
C GLU A 4 -0.30 37.33 -18.27
N ALA A 5 0.99 37.01 -18.30
CA ALA A 5 1.42 35.61 -18.35
C ALA A 5 1.03 34.93 -17.03
N TRP A 6 0.42 33.74 -17.14
CA TRP A 6 0.10 32.94 -15.97
C TRP A 6 1.38 32.56 -15.21
N THR A 7 1.39 32.84 -13.92
CA THR A 7 2.44 32.44 -12.98
C THR A 7 1.96 31.29 -12.09
N THR A 8 2.88 30.58 -11.43
CA THR A 8 2.53 29.54 -10.46
C THR A 8 1.59 30.07 -9.40
N ARG A 9 1.82 31.29 -8.88
CA ARG A 9 0.99 31.96 -7.87
C ARG A 9 -0.44 32.17 -8.39
N SER A 10 -0.59 32.82 -9.53
CA SER A 10 -1.90 33.13 -10.10
C SER A 10 -2.70 31.89 -10.47
N LEU A 11 -2.03 30.84 -10.99
CA LEU A 11 -2.67 29.56 -11.29
C LEU A 11 -3.15 28.85 -10.02
N ARG A 12 -2.32 28.80 -8.97
CA ARG A 12 -2.71 28.20 -7.68
C ARG A 12 -3.94 28.87 -7.10
N GLU A 13 -3.98 30.20 -7.07
CA GLU A 13 -5.12 30.94 -6.55
C GLU A 13 -6.38 30.68 -7.37
N TRP A 14 -6.29 30.75 -8.68
CA TRP A 14 -7.40 30.51 -9.57
C TRP A 14 -7.91 29.06 -9.46
N MET A 15 -7.02 28.06 -9.50
CA MET A 15 -7.40 26.67 -9.40
C MET A 15 -8.07 26.33 -8.07
N ARG A 16 -7.53 26.83 -6.95
CA ARG A 16 -8.15 26.66 -5.63
C ARG A 16 -9.59 27.18 -5.62
N GLY A 17 -9.80 28.42 -6.08
CA GLY A 17 -11.13 29.02 -6.14
C GLY A 17 -12.08 28.24 -7.05
N PHE A 18 -11.61 27.85 -8.24
CA PHE A 18 -12.41 27.12 -9.21
C PHE A 18 -12.80 25.72 -8.71
N LEU A 19 -11.84 24.92 -8.22
CA LEU A 19 -12.10 23.57 -7.71
C LEU A 19 -12.98 23.59 -6.45
N GLN A 20 -12.79 24.58 -5.58
CA GLN A 20 -13.66 24.78 -4.40
C GLN A 20 -15.11 25.08 -4.79
N GLN A 21 -15.32 25.94 -5.80
CA GLN A 21 -16.66 26.22 -6.33
C GLN A 21 -17.31 25.00 -6.96
N LYS A 22 -16.53 24.05 -7.48
CA LYS A 22 -16.98 22.77 -8.01
C LYS A 22 -17.22 21.72 -6.93
N GLY A 23 -16.98 22.01 -5.66
CA GLY A 23 -17.13 21.09 -4.55
C GLY A 23 -16.06 19.98 -4.49
N VAL A 24 -14.89 20.21 -5.12
CA VAL A 24 -13.78 19.26 -5.06
C VAL A 24 -13.20 19.26 -3.66
N GLU A 25 -13.15 18.10 -3.05
CA GLU A 25 -12.56 17.89 -1.73
C GLU A 25 -11.06 18.23 -1.75
N SER A 26 -10.58 18.88 -0.69
CA SER A 26 -9.15 19.28 -0.61
C SER A 26 -8.64 20.05 -1.83
N ALA A 27 -9.44 20.96 -2.41
CA ALA A 27 -9.11 21.76 -3.59
C ALA A 27 -7.70 22.37 -3.59
N PRO A 28 -7.14 22.89 -2.46
CA PRO A 28 -5.77 23.38 -2.43
C PRO A 28 -4.72 22.29 -2.69
N ALA A 29 -4.89 21.10 -2.13
CA ALA A 29 -3.98 19.99 -2.34
C ALA A 29 -4.08 19.45 -3.78
N CYS A 30 -5.30 19.35 -4.30
CA CYS A 30 -5.55 18.95 -5.69
C CYS A 30 -4.84 19.92 -6.66
N ALA A 31 -4.97 21.22 -6.46
CA ALA A 31 -4.30 22.23 -7.30
C ALA A 31 -2.77 22.06 -7.27
N ASP A 32 -2.18 21.93 -6.07
CA ASP A 32 -0.74 21.76 -5.93
C ASP A 32 -0.22 20.47 -6.59
N LEU A 33 -0.96 19.36 -6.48
CA LEU A 33 -0.60 18.08 -7.11
C LEU A 33 -0.63 18.17 -8.64
N LEU A 34 -1.69 18.75 -9.21
CA LEU A 34 -1.80 18.93 -10.66
C LEU A 34 -0.71 19.86 -11.21
N LEU A 35 -0.42 20.95 -10.52
CA LEU A 35 0.65 21.86 -10.91
C LEU A 35 2.02 21.17 -10.86
N GLY A 36 2.32 20.46 -9.78
CA GLY A 36 3.56 19.70 -9.64
C GLY A 36 3.71 18.64 -10.71
N HIS A 37 2.63 17.92 -11.03
CA HIS A 37 2.60 16.91 -12.07
C HIS A 37 2.93 17.49 -13.46
N VAL A 38 2.26 18.58 -13.86
CA VAL A 38 2.49 19.21 -15.17
C VAL A 38 3.86 19.87 -15.24
N ALA A 39 4.31 20.50 -14.15
CA ALA A 39 5.64 21.11 -14.09
C ALA A 39 6.79 20.11 -13.94
N GLY A 40 6.50 18.83 -13.70
CA GLY A 40 7.50 17.79 -13.44
C GLY A 40 8.34 18.05 -12.19
N CYS A 41 7.75 18.63 -11.13
CA CYS A 41 8.47 19.02 -9.94
C CYS A 41 7.72 18.68 -8.64
N GLU A 42 8.47 18.58 -7.55
CA GLU A 42 7.90 18.41 -6.21
C GLU A 42 7.11 19.64 -5.75
N ARG A 43 6.10 19.42 -4.90
CA ARG A 43 5.23 20.46 -4.35
C ARG A 43 6.00 21.63 -3.74
N MET A 44 7.10 21.38 -3.04
CA MET A 44 7.91 22.40 -2.40
C MET A 44 8.44 23.43 -3.42
N ARG A 45 8.82 22.98 -4.62
CA ARG A 45 9.34 23.86 -5.67
C ARG A 45 8.30 24.88 -6.16
N LEU A 46 7.02 24.52 -6.17
CA LEU A 46 5.93 25.46 -6.52
C LEU A 46 5.88 26.67 -5.57
N TYR A 47 6.25 26.47 -4.30
CA TYR A 47 6.31 27.55 -3.30
C TYR A 47 7.60 28.35 -3.39
N MET A 48 8.69 27.75 -3.84
CA MET A 48 9.99 28.43 -4.01
C MET A 48 10.03 29.26 -5.30
N GLU A 49 9.25 28.90 -6.33
CA GLU A 49 9.20 29.56 -7.64
C GLU A 49 7.79 30.10 -7.95
N PRO A 50 7.23 31.02 -7.12
CA PRO A 50 5.84 31.46 -7.27
C PRO A 50 5.59 32.28 -8.55
N ASP A 51 6.62 32.93 -9.07
CA ASP A 51 6.55 33.80 -10.25
C ASP A 51 7.02 33.07 -11.54
N ARG A 52 7.25 31.72 -11.49
CA ARG A 52 7.57 30.94 -12.68
C ARG A 52 6.45 31.08 -13.72
N PRO A 53 6.78 31.49 -14.97
CA PRO A 53 5.80 31.55 -16.05
C PRO A 53 5.47 30.15 -16.56
N TRP A 54 4.24 29.99 -17.07
CA TRP A 54 3.76 28.72 -17.64
C TRP A 54 3.65 28.83 -19.16
N THR A 55 4.09 27.81 -19.86
CA THR A 55 4.01 27.73 -21.32
C THR A 55 2.59 27.43 -21.80
N ALA A 56 2.30 27.67 -23.08
CA ALA A 56 0.99 27.38 -23.66
C ALA A 56 0.64 25.88 -23.58
N ASP A 57 1.62 24.98 -23.76
CA ASP A 57 1.43 23.53 -23.71
C ASP A 57 1.15 23.05 -22.28
N GLU A 58 1.90 23.55 -21.30
CA GLU A 58 1.64 23.28 -19.88
C GLU A 58 0.23 23.75 -19.47
N LEU A 59 -0.18 24.93 -19.91
CA LEU A 59 -1.52 25.46 -19.63
C LEU A 59 -2.62 24.64 -20.31
N ALA A 60 -2.38 24.13 -21.52
CA ALA A 60 -3.34 23.26 -22.20
C ALA A 60 -3.51 21.94 -21.46
N THR A 61 -2.39 21.30 -21.07
CA THR A 61 -2.39 20.08 -20.26
C THR A 61 -3.09 20.29 -18.91
N LEU A 62 -2.73 21.37 -18.20
CA LEU A 62 -3.32 21.69 -16.91
C LEU A 62 -4.84 21.94 -17.01
N ARG A 63 -5.30 22.64 -18.06
CA ARG A 63 -6.73 22.88 -18.29
C ARG A 63 -7.51 21.57 -18.45
N ALA A 64 -6.97 20.59 -19.19
CA ALA A 64 -7.59 19.31 -19.38
C ALA A 64 -7.72 18.54 -18.02
N LEU A 65 -6.65 18.52 -17.22
CA LEU A 65 -6.64 17.88 -15.91
C LEU A 65 -7.58 18.56 -14.90
N VAL A 66 -7.59 19.89 -14.86
CA VAL A 66 -8.50 20.66 -14.00
C VAL A 66 -9.96 20.42 -14.39
N GLY A 67 -10.23 20.29 -15.69
CA GLY A 67 -11.58 19.95 -16.18
C GLY A 67 -12.07 18.59 -15.68
N ARG A 68 -11.20 17.60 -15.64
CA ARG A 68 -11.48 16.25 -15.10
C ARG A 68 -11.63 16.28 -13.57
N ALA A 69 -10.72 16.95 -12.87
CA ALA A 69 -10.82 17.15 -11.42
C ALA A 69 -12.12 17.84 -11.00
N ALA A 70 -12.61 18.81 -11.80
CA ALA A 70 -13.89 19.48 -11.57
C ALA A 70 -15.13 18.57 -11.78
N GLN A 71 -14.93 17.37 -12.35
CA GLN A 71 -15.93 16.30 -12.44
C GLN A 71 -15.74 15.26 -11.34
N HIS A 72 -15.01 15.59 -10.28
CA HIS A 72 -14.67 14.76 -9.13
C HIS A 72 -13.79 13.54 -9.45
N GLU A 73 -13.10 13.51 -10.60
CA GLU A 73 -12.11 12.48 -10.84
C GLU A 73 -10.95 12.62 -9.84
N PRO A 74 -10.58 11.55 -9.11
CA PRO A 74 -9.54 11.60 -8.09
C PRO A 74 -8.21 12.12 -8.64
N VAL A 75 -7.62 13.09 -7.97
CA VAL A 75 -6.34 13.67 -8.39
C VAL A 75 -5.24 12.62 -8.49
N GLN A 76 -5.30 11.57 -7.69
CA GLN A 76 -4.38 10.44 -7.71
C GLN A 76 -4.40 9.73 -9.07
N TYR A 77 -5.58 9.52 -9.65
CA TYR A 77 -5.69 8.94 -11.00
C TYR A 77 -5.23 9.91 -12.08
N LEU A 78 -5.45 11.21 -11.87
CA LEU A 78 -5.01 12.24 -12.81
C LEU A 78 -3.48 12.35 -12.89
N VAL A 79 -2.79 12.20 -11.75
CA VAL A 79 -1.32 12.21 -11.70
C VAL A 79 -0.71 10.83 -11.92
N GLY A 80 -1.50 9.75 -11.82
CA GLY A 80 -1.09 8.37 -12.09
C GLY A 80 -0.21 7.74 -11.03
N SER A 81 0.05 8.41 -9.90
CA SER A 81 0.83 7.86 -8.80
C SER A 81 0.38 8.38 -7.44
N TRP A 82 0.62 7.57 -6.38
CA TRP A 82 0.27 7.93 -5.02
C TRP A 82 1.25 7.36 -4.00
N GLY A 83 1.56 8.17 -2.98
CA GLY A 83 2.44 7.76 -1.88
C GLY A 83 1.73 6.82 -0.90
N PHE A 84 2.41 5.76 -0.48
CA PHE A 84 1.97 4.84 0.56
C PHE A 84 3.18 4.23 1.27
N HIS A 85 3.23 4.26 2.61
CA HIS A 85 4.27 3.67 3.46
C HIS A 85 5.70 3.93 2.92
N ALA A 86 6.06 5.20 2.75
CA ALA A 86 7.34 5.65 2.20
C ALA A 86 7.68 5.11 0.78
N GLY A 87 6.69 4.62 0.03
CA GLY A 87 6.76 4.25 -1.38
C GLY A 87 5.87 5.12 -2.24
N ASP A 88 6.16 5.15 -3.54
CA ASP A 88 5.32 5.79 -4.55
C ASP A 88 4.85 4.72 -5.53
N PHE A 89 3.53 4.56 -5.64
CA PHE A 89 2.88 3.49 -6.40
C PHE A 89 2.09 4.06 -7.58
N GLU A 90 2.19 3.42 -8.73
CA GLU A 90 1.26 3.65 -9.83
C GLU A 90 -0.15 3.30 -9.37
N VAL A 91 -1.11 4.17 -9.69
CA VAL A 91 -2.54 3.99 -9.38
C VAL A 91 -3.38 4.23 -10.62
N GLY A 92 -4.56 3.62 -10.67
CA GLY A 92 -5.47 3.77 -11.80
C GLY A 92 -6.88 3.27 -11.45
N PRO A 93 -7.88 3.51 -12.33
CA PRO A 93 -9.28 3.21 -12.08
C PRO A 93 -9.62 1.73 -11.86
N CYS A 94 -8.64 0.83 -12.07
CA CYS A 94 -8.80 -0.61 -11.82
C CYS A 94 -8.53 -1.01 -10.37
N THR A 95 -8.06 -0.10 -9.50
CA THR A 95 -7.69 -0.39 -8.11
C THR A 95 -8.19 0.69 -7.16
N LEU A 96 -8.36 0.34 -5.89
CA LEU A 96 -8.51 1.31 -4.80
C LEU A 96 -7.27 2.21 -4.74
N ILE A 97 -7.46 3.50 -4.48
CA ILE A 97 -6.37 4.40 -4.12
C ILE A 97 -5.88 4.04 -2.72
N PRO A 98 -4.58 3.73 -2.50
CA PRO A 98 -4.06 3.34 -1.19
C PRO A 98 -4.41 4.35 -0.10
N ARG A 99 -4.95 3.86 1.03
CA ARG A 99 -5.39 4.70 2.18
C ARG A 99 -4.35 4.69 3.30
N PRO A 100 -4.14 5.80 4.01
CA PRO A 100 -3.22 5.83 5.15
C PRO A 100 -3.56 4.80 6.24
N SER A 101 -4.85 4.54 6.50
CA SER A 101 -5.29 3.52 7.47
C SER A 101 -4.77 2.12 7.17
N THR A 102 -4.60 1.78 5.88
CA THR A 102 -4.09 0.49 5.42
C THR A 102 -2.60 0.28 5.79
N GLU A 103 -1.86 1.34 6.09
CA GLU A 103 -0.46 1.24 6.58
C GLU A 103 -0.37 0.46 7.89
N THR A 104 -1.45 0.42 8.69
CA THR A 104 -1.57 -0.40 9.90
C THR A 104 -1.30 -1.88 9.63
N ILE A 105 -1.72 -2.42 8.47
CA ILE A 105 -1.41 -3.80 8.06
C ILE A 105 0.09 -3.99 7.89
N VAL A 106 0.75 -3.04 7.21
CA VAL A 106 2.19 -3.11 6.93
C VAL A 106 2.98 -3.08 8.23
N ASP A 107 2.66 -2.14 9.13
CA ASP A 107 3.33 -2.00 10.42
C ASP A 107 3.13 -3.23 11.31
N ALA A 108 1.91 -3.78 11.37
CA ALA A 108 1.62 -4.99 12.11
C ALA A 108 2.38 -6.21 11.56
N ALA A 109 2.43 -6.37 10.24
CA ALA A 109 3.19 -7.43 9.59
C ALA A 109 4.69 -7.32 9.89
N LEU A 110 5.26 -6.12 9.75
CA LEU A 110 6.68 -5.86 10.02
C LEU A 110 7.06 -6.04 11.50
N GLY A 111 6.18 -5.67 12.42
CA GLY A 111 6.33 -5.90 13.85
C GLY A 111 6.38 -7.39 14.14
N TRP A 112 5.38 -8.15 13.66
CA TRP A 112 5.32 -9.59 13.88
C TRP A 112 6.50 -10.35 13.24
N ILE A 113 6.88 -10.00 11.99
CA ILE A 113 8.06 -10.62 11.32
C ILE A 113 9.34 -10.40 12.14
N ALA A 114 9.50 -9.23 12.78
CA ALA A 114 10.67 -8.94 13.59
C ALA A 114 10.78 -9.79 14.88
N GLU A 115 9.65 -10.32 15.36
CA GLU A 115 9.58 -11.21 16.51
C GLU A 115 9.84 -12.68 16.13
N GLN A 116 9.78 -13.01 14.84
CA GLN A 116 9.99 -14.39 14.38
C GLN A 116 11.48 -14.72 14.24
N PRO A 117 11.86 -15.99 14.37
CA PRO A 117 13.21 -16.44 14.05
C PRO A 117 13.60 -16.00 12.64
N SER A 118 14.85 -15.59 12.47
CA SER A 118 15.35 -15.10 11.19
C SER A 118 15.13 -16.13 10.07
N GLY A 119 14.41 -15.74 9.01
CA GLY A 119 14.11 -16.61 7.85
C GLY A 119 12.95 -17.58 8.02
N SER A 120 12.28 -17.60 9.18
CA SER A 120 11.13 -18.50 9.39
C SER A 120 9.89 -18.06 8.59
N VAL A 121 9.73 -16.78 8.31
CA VAL A 121 8.66 -16.25 7.44
C VAL A 121 9.18 -16.29 6.00
N SER A 122 8.74 -17.29 5.26
CA SER A 122 9.23 -17.59 3.90
C SER A 122 8.18 -17.41 2.81
N SER A 123 6.90 -17.54 3.16
CA SER A 123 5.77 -17.53 2.23
C SER A 123 4.67 -16.61 2.73
N ALA A 124 4.24 -15.67 1.90
CA ALA A 124 3.18 -14.73 2.23
C ALA A 124 2.22 -14.53 1.05
N ILE A 125 0.99 -14.12 1.34
CA ILE A 125 0.00 -13.79 0.32
C ILE A 125 -0.73 -12.49 0.65
N ASP A 126 -1.00 -11.70 -0.40
CA ASP A 126 -1.82 -10.50 -0.38
C ASP A 126 -3.08 -10.75 -1.21
N LEU A 127 -4.22 -10.89 -0.54
CA LEU A 127 -5.52 -11.20 -1.15
C LEU A 127 -6.27 -9.90 -1.46
N GLY A 128 -6.63 -9.69 -2.73
CA GLY A 128 -7.17 -8.41 -3.20
C GLY A 128 -6.08 -7.33 -3.21
N THR A 129 -4.96 -7.63 -3.84
CA THR A 129 -3.73 -6.83 -3.75
C THR A 129 -3.83 -5.41 -4.34
N GLY A 130 -4.77 -5.19 -5.28
CA GLY A 130 -4.94 -3.90 -5.94
C GLY A 130 -3.64 -3.41 -6.58
N THR A 131 -3.10 -2.31 -6.08
CA THR A 131 -1.83 -1.74 -6.53
C THR A 131 -0.59 -2.54 -6.12
N GLY A 132 -0.73 -3.54 -5.27
CA GLY A 132 0.39 -4.25 -4.63
C GLY A 132 0.99 -3.51 -3.44
N CYS A 133 0.42 -2.41 -2.99
CA CYS A 133 1.05 -1.49 -2.03
C CYS A 133 1.36 -2.14 -0.69
N ILE A 134 0.53 -3.06 -0.18
CA ILE A 134 0.76 -3.74 1.10
C ILE A 134 1.97 -4.68 1.00
N ALA A 135 1.91 -5.67 0.11
CA ALA A 135 2.98 -6.65 -0.08
C ALA A 135 4.32 -5.99 -0.42
N LEU A 136 4.31 -5.04 -1.35
CA LEU A 136 5.52 -4.36 -1.81
C LEU A 136 6.10 -3.44 -0.74
N SER A 137 5.28 -2.81 0.12
CA SER A 137 5.79 -2.00 1.25
C SER A 137 6.45 -2.87 2.30
N ILE A 138 5.88 -4.04 2.63
CA ILE A 138 6.51 -5.02 3.53
C ILE A 138 7.87 -5.45 2.97
N LEU A 139 7.94 -5.87 1.71
CA LEU A 139 9.19 -6.29 1.06
C LEU A 139 10.24 -5.18 1.01
N ARG A 140 9.83 -3.93 0.70
CA ARG A 140 10.73 -2.76 0.69
C ARG A 140 11.32 -2.49 2.06
N ALA A 141 10.50 -2.50 3.11
CA ALA A 141 10.94 -2.25 4.47
C ALA A 141 11.93 -3.33 4.94
N LEU A 142 11.63 -4.61 4.69
CA LEU A 142 12.52 -5.72 5.02
C LEU A 142 13.86 -5.61 4.26
N ARG A 143 13.84 -5.28 2.97
CA ARG A 143 15.06 -5.04 2.17
C ARG A 143 15.87 -3.88 2.72
N GLY A 144 15.22 -2.80 3.14
CA GLY A 144 15.85 -1.63 3.73
C GLY A 144 16.56 -1.94 5.06
N ARG A 145 15.90 -2.70 5.96
CA ARG A 145 16.49 -3.16 7.23
C ARG A 145 17.76 -3.97 6.97
N ARG A 146 17.73 -4.94 6.09
CA ARG A 146 18.89 -5.77 5.71
C ARG A 146 20.06 -4.98 5.16
N ARG A 147 19.79 -3.95 4.35
CA ARG A 147 20.85 -3.08 3.84
C ARG A 147 21.55 -2.33 4.97
N LYS A 148 20.79 -1.83 5.96
CA LYS A 148 21.34 -1.18 7.15
C LYS A 148 22.17 -2.15 7.98
N ASP A 149 21.69 -3.37 8.24
CA ASP A 149 22.38 -4.39 9.02
C ASP A 149 23.72 -4.79 8.36
N ARG A 150 23.74 -4.94 7.03
CA ARG A 150 24.97 -5.22 6.27
C ARG A 150 25.98 -4.07 6.35
N VAL A 151 25.52 -2.82 6.32
CA VAL A 151 26.39 -1.65 6.43
C VAL A 151 27.00 -1.58 7.84
N LEU A 152 26.16 -1.78 8.88
CA LEU A 152 26.62 -1.81 10.27
C LEU A 152 27.62 -2.95 10.51
N ALA A 153 27.31 -4.17 10.08
CA ALA A 153 28.22 -5.30 10.22
C ALA A 153 29.58 -5.07 9.53
N ARG A 154 29.61 -4.42 8.36
CA ARG A 154 30.86 -4.05 7.68
C ARG A 154 31.61 -2.97 8.39
N ALA A 155 30.94 -1.97 8.97
CA ALA A 155 31.54 -0.90 9.73
C ALA A 155 32.21 -1.46 11.01
N THR A 156 31.52 -2.34 11.74
CA THR A 156 32.06 -2.99 12.95
C THR A 156 33.32 -3.83 12.64
N LEU A 157 33.34 -4.50 11.48
CA LEU A 157 34.53 -5.26 11.04
C LEU A 157 35.67 -4.35 10.63
N ALA A 158 35.42 -3.15 10.11
CA ALA A 158 36.43 -2.18 9.72
C ALA A 158 37.03 -1.45 10.91
N GLU A 159 36.29 -1.22 11.99
CA GLU A 159 36.76 -0.57 13.22
C GLU A 159 37.57 -1.53 14.13
N GLY A 160 37.40 -2.85 13.96
CA GLY A 160 38.18 -3.86 14.71
C GLY A 160 39.60 -4.09 14.24
N ASP A 161 40.09 -3.46 13.17
CA ASP A 161 41.42 -3.70 12.56
C ASP A 161 42.50 -2.73 13.04
N GLY A 162 42.35 -2.18 14.26
CA GLY A 162 43.34 -1.29 14.89
C GLY A 162 44.42 -1.99 15.72
N THR A 163 44.46 -3.33 15.80
CA THR A 163 45.53 -4.07 16.51
C THR A 163 46.04 -5.20 15.61
N GLU A 164 47.35 -5.13 15.27
CA GLU A 164 48.07 -6.20 14.58
C GLU A 164 48.04 -7.48 15.42
N ALA A 165 47.06 -8.36 15.18
CA ALA A 165 47.08 -9.72 15.66
C ALA A 165 47.82 -10.60 14.62
N PRO A 166 48.71 -11.54 15.08
CA PRO A 166 49.49 -12.39 14.17
C PRO A 166 48.57 -13.27 13.30
N ALA A 167 48.99 -13.47 12.05
CA ALA A 167 48.20 -14.08 10.95
C ALA A 167 47.74 -15.53 11.19
N SER A 168 47.96 -16.13 12.35
CA SER A 168 47.61 -17.52 12.65
C SER A 168 46.24 -17.75 13.31
N ASP A 169 45.51 -16.69 13.69
CA ASP A 169 44.22 -16.81 14.45
C ASP A 169 42.99 -16.23 13.72
N ARG A 170 43.02 -16.20 12.38
CA ARG A 170 41.87 -15.74 11.59
C ARG A 170 40.77 -16.80 11.39
N SER A 171 40.89 -17.98 11.98
CA SER A 171 39.89 -19.08 11.86
C SER A 171 38.73 -18.95 12.82
N GLY A 172 38.69 -17.96 13.72
CA GLY A 172 37.67 -17.78 14.75
C GLY A 172 36.62 -16.73 14.49
N LEU A 173 36.67 -16.00 13.37
CA LEU A 173 35.57 -15.08 12.99
C LEU A 173 34.39 -15.90 12.47
N ALA A 174 33.38 -16.00 13.30
CA ALA A 174 32.09 -16.58 12.83
C ALA A 174 31.68 -15.92 11.51
N PRO A 175 31.33 -16.71 10.50
CA PRO A 175 30.84 -16.14 9.24
C PRO A 175 29.70 -15.17 9.56
N VAL A 176 29.81 -13.92 9.06
CA VAL A 176 28.68 -12.98 9.11
C VAL A 176 27.48 -13.71 8.54
N ALA A 177 26.50 -14.01 9.38
CA ALA A 177 25.33 -14.75 8.97
C ALA A 177 24.74 -14.07 7.73
N GLU A 178 24.59 -14.82 6.64
CA GLU A 178 23.94 -14.28 5.45
C GLU A 178 22.56 -13.78 5.83
N PRO A 179 22.17 -12.57 5.39
CA PRO A 179 20.84 -12.05 5.70
C PRO A 179 19.79 -13.01 5.17
N SER A 180 18.86 -13.42 6.04
CA SER A 180 17.76 -14.32 5.69
C SER A 180 17.07 -13.92 4.38
N PRO A 181 16.64 -14.83 3.52
CA PRO A 181 15.96 -14.48 2.26
C PRO A 181 14.68 -13.67 2.52
N LEU A 182 14.31 -12.73 1.65
CA LEU A 182 13.00 -12.05 1.73
C LEU A 182 11.90 -13.10 1.52
N PRO A 183 10.74 -12.97 2.20
CA PRO A 183 9.63 -13.86 1.93
C PRO A 183 9.22 -13.75 0.45
N ALA A 184 8.78 -14.87 -0.12
CA ALA A 184 8.08 -14.86 -1.38
C ALA A 184 6.63 -14.42 -1.14
N PHE A 185 6.18 -13.42 -1.88
CA PHE A 185 4.79 -12.96 -1.83
C PHE A 185 4.01 -13.42 -3.06
N MET A 186 2.84 -14.00 -2.84
CA MET A 186 1.82 -14.17 -3.85
C MET A 186 0.85 -12.99 -3.77
N LEU A 187 0.63 -12.29 -4.86
CA LEU A 187 -0.30 -11.17 -5.00
C LEU A 187 -1.49 -11.64 -5.84
N THR A 188 -2.69 -11.58 -5.28
CA THR A 188 -3.90 -12.02 -5.98
C THR A 188 -4.94 -10.92 -6.05
N ASP A 189 -5.68 -10.86 -7.14
CA ASP A 189 -6.79 -9.93 -7.32
C ASP A 189 -7.82 -10.53 -8.26
N LEU A 190 -9.09 -10.16 -8.07
CA LEU A 190 -10.19 -10.53 -8.96
C LEU A 190 -10.05 -9.88 -10.33
N VAL A 191 -9.46 -8.68 -10.39
CA VAL A 191 -9.38 -7.82 -11.57
C VAL A 191 -8.04 -8.02 -12.28
N PRO A 192 -8.00 -8.53 -13.52
CA PRO A 192 -6.75 -8.75 -14.25
C PRO A 192 -5.90 -7.48 -14.40
N GLU A 193 -6.53 -6.34 -14.64
CA GLU A 193 -5.86 -5.04 -14.80
C GLU A 193 -5.18 -4.58 -13.50
N ALA A 194 -5.74 -4.93 -12.33
CA ALA A 194 -5.11 -4.69 -11.02
C ALA A 194 -3.84 -5.54 -10.88
N ILE A 195 -3.87 -6.79 -11.29
CA ILE A 195 -2.68 -7.67 -11.29
C ILE A 195 -1.57 -7.11 -12.19
N GLU A 196 -1.91 -6.61 -13.39
CA GLU A 196 -0.92 -6.00 -14.26
C GLU A 196 -0.35 -4.71 -13.69
N LEU A 197 -1.17 -3.91 -12.99
CA LEU A 197 -0.71 -2.71 -12.29
C LEU A 197 0.21 -3.07 -11.11
N ALA A 198 -0.14 -4.06 -10.29
CA ALA A 198 0.70 -4.57 -9.22
C ALA A 198 2.05 -5.09 -9.73
N ARG A 199 2.06 -5.78 -10.89
CA ARG A 199 3.28 -6.25 -11.57
C ARG A 199 4.19 -5.08 -11.96
N ARG A 200 3.62 -4.01 -12.55
CA ARG A 200 4.41 -2.79 -12.89
C ARG A 200 4.98 -2.14 -11.64
N ASN A 201 4.20 -2.06 -10.56
CA ASN A 201 4.68 -1.55 -9.28
C ASN A 201 5.80 -2.41 -8.69
N ALA A 202 5.69 -3.74 -8.75
CA ALA A 202 6.76 -4.64 -8.30
C ALA A 202 8.06 -4.41 -9.10
N ALA A 203 7.98 -4.32 -10.42
CA ALA A 203 9.12 -4.02 -11.29
C ALA A 203 9.72 -2.63 -10.99
N ARG A 204 8.87 -1.59 -10.85
CA ARG A 204 9.30 -0.23 -10.49
C ARG A 204 10.10 -0.19 -9.18
N HIS A 205 9.74 -1.03 -8.21
CA HIS A 205 10.43 -1.15 -6.94
C HIS A 205 11.57 -2.18 -6.94
N GLY A 206 11.79 -2.91 -8.05
CA GLY A 206 12.81 -3.96 -8.17
C GLY A 206 12.54 -5.13 -7.23
N LEU A 207 11.27 -5.52 -7.08
CA LEU A 207 10.78 -6.58 -6.19
C LEU A 207 10.09 -7.73 -6.94
N ASP A 208 10.03 -7.66 -8.27
CA ASP A 208 9.40 -8.66 -9.14
C ASP A 208 9.92 -10.08 -8.91
N GLY A 209 11.21 -10.24 -8.63
CA GLY A 209 11.80 -11.54 -8.29
C GLY A 209 11.34 -12.15 -6.95
N HIS A 210 10.60 -11.39 -6.13
CA HIS A 210 10.01 -11.86 -4.86
C HIS A 210 8.49 -12.01 -4.93
N CYS A 211 7.89 -11.74 -6.08
CA CYS A 211 6.44 -11.70 -6.26
C CYS A 211 5.97 -12.70 -7.31
N SER A 212 4.91 -13.42 -7.01
CA SER A 212 4.08 -14.15 -7.99
C SER A 212 2.69 -13.51 -8.04
N PHE A 213 2.02 -13.62 -9.18
CA PHE A 213 0.78 -12.88 -9.45
C PHE A 213 -0.28 -13.82 -10.01
N ARG A 214 -1.50 -13.76 -9.47
CA ARG A 214 -2.62 -14.58 -9.90
C ARG A 214 -3.92 -13.78 -9.98
N VAL A 215 -4.70 -14.05 -10.99
CA VAL A 215 -6.07 -13.53 -11.10
C VAL A 215 -7.03 -14.54 -10.46
N GLY A 216 -7.90 -14.08 -9.55
CA GLY A 216 -8.92 -14.92 -8.92
C GLY A 216 -9.51 -14.29 -7.67
N ASP A 217 -10.63 -14.83 -7.21
CA ASP A 217 -11.39 -14.34 -6.06
C ASP A 217 -10.89 -14.99 -4.77
N ALA A 218 -10.20 -14.19 -3.95
CA ALA A 218 -9.65 -14.63 -2.66
C ALA A 218 -8.90 -15.96 -2.79
N TRP A 219 -9.26 -16.98 -1.98
CA TRP A 219 -8.62 -18.29 -1.98
C TRP A 219 -8.81 -19.11 -3.27
N SER A 220 -9.80 -18.76 -4.11
CA SER A 220 -10.01 -19.47 -5.39
C SER A 220 -8.94 -19.14 -6.44
N ALA A 221 -8.12 -18.12 -6.22
CA ALA A 221 -6.94 -17.83 -7.01
C ALA A 221 -5.84 -18.88 -6.87
N LEU A 222 -5.89 -19.71 -5.83
CA LEU A 222 -4.85 -20.68 -5.49
C LEU A 222 -5.01 -22.00 -6.26
N GLU A 223 -3.89 -22.54 -6.69
CA GLU A 223 -3.79 -23.87 -7.29
C GLU A 223 -3.39 -24.93 -6.25
N ALA A 224 -3.47 -26.20 -6.66
CA ALA A 224 -2.98 -27.29 -5.83
C ALA A 224 -1.46 -27.16 -5.60
N GLY A 225 -1.05 -27.07 -4.34
CA GLY A 225 0.35 -26.89 -3.95
C GLY A 225 0.74 -25.46 -3.57
N ASP A 226 -0.15 -24.47 -3.76
CA ASP A 226 0.07 -23.13 -3.23
C ASP A 226 -0.14 -23.10 -1.71
N GLY A 227 0.80 -22.51 -0.99
CA GLY A 227 0.81 -22.48 0.48
C GLY A 227 1.40 -23.76 1.08
N PRO A 228 1.21 -24.03 2.39
CA PRO A 228 0.59 -23.11 3.34
C PRO A 228 1.43 -21.85 3.57
N PHE A 229 0.76 -20.74 3.88
CA PHE A 229 1.39 -19.43 4.06
C PHE A 229 1.75 -19.15 5.53
N ASP A 230 2.84 -18.38 5.74
CA ASP A 230 3.26 -17.88 7.05
C ASP A 230 2.58 -16.54 7.40
N LEU A 231 2.22 -15.76 6.38
CA LEU A 231 1.58 -14.45 6.52
C LEU A 231 0.50 -14.29 5.46
N VAL A 232 -0.68 -13.89 5.90
CA VAL A 232 -1.78 -13.48 5.02
C VAL A 232 -2.17 -12.06 5.34
N VAL A 233 -2.18 -11.20 4.34
CA VAL A 233 -2.63 -9.82 4.44
C VAL A 233 -3.74 -9.57 3.43
N SER A 234 -4.68 -8.69 3.77
CA SER A 234 -5.74 -8.28 2.85
C SER A 234 -6.34 -6.94 3.28
N ASN A 235 -6.61 -6.08 2.30
CA ASN A 235 -7.58 -5.01 2.41
C ASN A 235 -8.75 -5.34 1.48
N PRO A 236 -9.72 -6.16 1.91
CA PRO A 236 -10.84 -6.57 1.09
C PRO A 236 -11.88 -5.45 0.99
N PRO A 237 -12.81 -5.49 0.01
CA PRO A 237 -13.97 -4.63 0.02
C PRO A 237 -14.83 -4.94 1.26
N TYR A 238 -15.15 -3.89 2.02
CA TYR A 238 -15.88 -4.01 3.29
C TYR A 238 -17.05 -3.03 3.44
N ILE A 239 -17.36 -2.23 2.41
CA ILE A 239 -18.45 -1.25 2.45
C ILE A 239 -19.79 -1.97 2.21
N SER A 240 -20.74 -1.79 3.14
CA SER A 240 -22.09 -2.34 3.04
C SER A 240 -22.95 -1.63 1.98
N ASP A 241 -24.09 -2.26 1.60
CA ASP A 241 -25.07 -1.62 0.70
C ASP A 241 -25.55 -0.25 1.20
N ALA A 242 -25.76 -0.11 2.51
CA ALA A 242 -26.22 1.14 3.11
C ALA A 242 -25.13 2.23 3.04
N GLU A 243 -23.90 1.90 3.42
CA GLU A 243 -22.76 2.83 3.38
C GLU A 243 -22.37 3.21 1.95
N PHE A 244 -22.56 2.30 0.98
CA PHE A 244 -22.24 2.55 -0.43
C PHE A 244 -23.08 3.69 -1.03
N ALA A 245 -24.33 3.86 -0.56
CA ALA A 245 -25.22 4.92 -1.02
C ALA A 245 -24.76 6.32 -0.55
N ASP A 246 -23.98 6.40 0.53
CA ASP A 246 -23.53 7.64 1.17
C ASP A 246 -22.08 8.02 0.80
N LEU A 247 -21.45 7.27 -0.10
CA LEU A 247 -20.07 7.53 -0.52
C LEU A 247 -19.91 8.87 -1.22
N ALA A 248 -18.78 9.54 -0.96
CA ALA A 248 -18.42 10.76 -1.65
C ALA A 248 -18.33 10.53 -3.18
N PRO A 249 -18.68 11.53 -4.01
CA PRO A 249 -18.73 11.38 -5.48
C PRO A 249 -17.41 10.90 -6.12
N ASN A 250 -16.27 11.35 -5.59
CA ASN A 250 -14.95 10.94 -6.06
C ASN A 250 -14.64 9.45 -5.80
N VAL A 251 -15.27 8.85 -4.81
CA VAL A 251 -15.16 7.42 -4.50
C VAL A 251 -16.21 6.64 -5.29
N ALA A 252 -17.50 7.00 -5.12
CA ALA A 252 -18.62 6.24 -5.69
C ALA A 252 -18.62 6.16 -7.21
N GLN A 253 -18.14 7.22 -7.90
CA GLN A 253 -18.17 7.31 -9.37
C GLN A 253 -16.89 6.85 -10.05
N TRP A 254 -15.77 6.85 -9.35
CA TRP A 254 -14.46 6.70 -9.97
C TRP A 254 -13.68 5.50 -9.48
N GLU A 255 -13.82 5.12 -8.21
CA GLU A 255 -13.11 3.93 -7.71
C GLU A 255 -13.93 2.66 -8.02
N PRO A 256 -13.27 1.52 -8.31
CA PRO A 256 -13.97 0.32 -8.77
C PRO A 256 -14.86 -0.26 -7.66
N ARG A 257 -16.12 -0.51 -7.98
CA ARG A 257 -17.08 -1.10 -7.03
C ARG A 257 -16.56 -2.41 -6.43
N THR A 258 -15.85 -3.20 -7.20
CA THR A 258 -15.25 -4.47 -6.75
C THR A 258 -14.21 -4.30 -5.64
N ALA A 259 -13.60 -3.12 -5.51
CA ALA A 259 -12.64 -2.81 -4.44
C ALA A 259 -13.30 -2.15 -3.21
N LEU A 260 -14.58 -1.82 -3.29
CA LEU A 260 -15.31 -1.10 -2.24
C LEU A 260 -16.40 -1.94 -1.59
N HIS A 261 -17.25 -2.59 -2.41
CA HIS A 261 -18.49 -3.19 -1.99
C HIS A 261 -18.30 -4.61 -1.46
N GLY A 262 -18.51 -4.79 -0.16
CA GLY A 262 -18.34 -6.05 0.57
C GLY A 262 -19.62 -6.87 0.78
N GLY A 263 -20.71 -6.56 0.05
CA GLY A 263 -22.00 -7.22 0.23
C GLY A 263 -22.98 -6.46 1.13
N PRO A 264 -24.12 -7.05 1.49
CA PRO A 264 -25.19 -6.37 2.23
C PRO A 264 -24.75 -5.74 3.55
N ASP A 265 -23.88 -6.41 4.30
CA ASP A 265 -23.31 -5.98 5.57
C ASP A 265 -21.82 -5.66 5.51
N GLY A 266 -21.22 -5.75 4.30
CA GLY A 266 -19.80 -5.49 4.06
C GLY A 266 -18.86 -6.64 4.49
N LEU A 267 -19.37 -7.81 4.83
CA LEU A 267 -18.58 -8.92 5.40
C LEU A 267 -18.30 -10.05 4.42
N ASP A 268 -18.91 -10.08 3.24
CA ASP A 268 -18.88 -11.24 2.32
C ASP A 268 -17.43 -11.70 2.00
N VAL A 269 -16.53 -10.77 1.75
CA VAL A 269 -15.14 -11.08 1.40
C VAL A 269 -14.31 -11.36 2.66
N ILE A 270 -14.53 -10.59 3.72
CA ILE A 270 -13.89 -10.81 5.03
C ILE A 270 -14.19 -12.22 5.52
N GLU A 271 -15.45 -12.66 5.49
CA GLU A 271 -15.86 -14.01 5.90
C GLU A 271 -15.14 -15.09 5.10
N ARG A 272 -15.07 -14.96 3.78
CA ARG A 272 -14.38 -15.94 2.93
C ARG A 272 -12.89 -16.04 3.28
N ILE A 273 -12.22 -14.91 3.51
CA ILE A 273 -10.81 -14.87 3.89
C ILE A 273 -10.61 -15.54 5.24
N VAL A 274 -11.36 -15.13 6.26
CA VAL A 274 -11.20 -15.63 7.64
C VAL A 274 -11.53 -17.13 7.74
N ARG A 275 -12.62 -17.60 7.10
CA ARG A 275 -13.02 -19.02 7.09
C ARG A 275 -12.02 -19.90 6.34
N GLY A 276 -11.39 -19.40 5.29
CA GLY A 276 -10.39 -20.14 4.52
C GLY A 276 -9.01 -20.22 5.17
N ALA A 277 -8.68 -19.28 6.05
CA ALA A 277 -7.34 -19.14 6.64
C ALA A 277 -6.82 -20.42 7.32
N PRO A 278 -7.57 -21.14 8.17
CA PRO A 278 -7.05 -22.33 8.87
C PRO A 278 -6.55 -23.45 7.94
N SER A 279 -7.11 -23.54 6.73
CA SER A 279 -6.73 -24.58 5.76
C SER A 279 -5.60 -24.17 4.82
N ARG A 280 -5.24 -22.89 4.80
CA ARG A 280 -4.28 -22.29 3.86
C ARG A 280 -3.03 -21.72 4.53
N MET A 281 -3.01 -21.68 5.83
CA MET A 281 -1.93 -21.10 6.63
C MET A 281 -1.29 -22.15 7.54
N ARG A 282 -0.02 -21.94 7.89
CA ARG A 282 0.67 -22.82 8.85
C ARG A 282 0.21 -22.53 10.28
N PRO A 283 0.31 -23.53 11.19
CA PRO A 283 0.18 -23.23 12.61
C PRO A 283 1.16 -22.13 13.05
N GLY A 284 0.66 -21.16 13.80
CA GLY A 284 1.44 -19.97 14.20
C GLY A 284 1.50 -18.84 13.17
N ALA A 285 0.98 -19.03 11.96
CA ALA A 285 0.95 -18.01 10.92
C ALA A 285 0.01 -16.84 11.25
N LEU A 286 0.36 -15.64 10.80
CA LEU A 286 -0.38 -14.41 11.06
C LEU A 286 -1.36 -14.07 9.93
N LEU A 287 -2.60 -13.77 10.32
CA LEU A 287 -3.65 -13.21 9.49
C LEU A 287 -3.89 -11.73 9.85
N LEU A 288 -3.87 -10.84 8.84
CA LEU A 288 -4.21 -9.43 8.95
C LEU A 288 -5.24 -9.05 7.89
N VAL A 289 -6.42 -8.59 8.31
CA VAL A 289 -7.51 -8.23 7.40
C VAL A 289 -8.07 -6.87 7.80
N GLU A 290 -8.07 -5.91 6.86
CA GLU A 290 -8.70 -4.60 7.07
C GLU A 290 -10.23 -4.74 7.13
N LEU A 291 -10.88 -3.88 7.93
CA LEU A 291 -12.31 -3.85 8.15
C LEU A 291 -12.82 -2.44 8.45
N ALA A 292 -14.11 -2.23 8.35
CA ALA A 292 -14.75 -1.03 8.87
C ALA A 292 -14.85 -1.09 10.40
N ALA A 293 -14.75 0.08 11.06
CA ALA A 293 -14.81 0.15 12.52
C ALA A 293 -16.10 -0.47 13.11
N SER A 294 -17.21 -0.39 12.38
CA SER A 294 -18.51 -1.00 12.74
C SER A 294 -18.48 -2.54 12.75
N GLN A 295 -17.50 -3.16 12.08
CA GLN A 295 -17.38 -4.62 11.91
C GLN A 295 -16.50 -5.29 12.96
N GLU A 296 -15.88 -4.53 13.88
CA GLU A 296 -14.94 -5.03 14.88
C GLU A 296 -15.46 -6.28 15.62
N ARG A 297 -16.65 -6.17 16.22
CA ARG A 297 -17.22 -7.26 17.01
C ARG A 297 -17.49 -8.50 16.18
N THR A 298 -18.09 -8.33 15.01
CA THR A 298 -18.44 -9.44 14.12
C THR A 298 -17.19 -10.15 13.61
N ALA A 299 -16.12 -9.40 13.28
CA ALA A 299 -14.85 -9.97 12.83
C ALA A 299 -14.15 -10.77 13.95
N LEU A 300 -14.20 -10.32 15.21
CA LEU A 300 -13.67 -11.05 16.35
C LEU A 300 -14.43 -12.36 16.60
N ASP A 301 -15.77 -12.30 16.58
CA ASP A 301 -16.61 -13.47 16.77
C ASP A 301 -16.41 -14.50 15.63
N LEU A 302 -16.24 -14.04 14.39
CA LEU A 302 -15.91 -14.86 13.23
C LEU A 302 -14.54 -15.55 13.39
N ALA A 303 -13.51 -14.81 13.78
CA ALA A 303 -12.17 -15.36 14.00
C ALA A 303 -12.18 -16.46 15.06
N GLN A 304 -12.89 -16.22 16.16
CA GLN A 304 -13.07 -17.21 17.22
C GLN A 304 -13.80 -18.46 16.72
N ALA A 305 -14.89 -18.29 15.97
CA ALA A 305 -15.67 -19.40 15.41
C ALA A 305 -14.85 -20.23 14.40
N CYS A 306 -13.86 -19.63 13.74
CA CYS A 306 -12.91 -20.33 12.86
C CYS A 306 -11.72 -20.96 13.60
N GLY A 307 -11.66 -20.93 14.93
CA GLY A 307 -10.56 -21.49 15.73
C GLY A 307 -9.25 -20.70 15.67
N LEU A 308 -9.28 -19.45 15.20
CA LEU A 308 -8.12 -18.59 15.22
C LEU A 308 -7.82 -18.09 16.65
N ARG A 309 -6.55 -17.96 17.00
CA ARG A 309 -6.10 -17.59 18.35
C ARG A 309 -5.63 -16.13 18.41
N GLY A 310 -5.73 -15.53 19.61
CA GLY A 310 -5.24 -14.20 19.88
C GLY A 310 -5.88 -13.13 18.98
N ALA A 311 -7.15 -13.35 18.59
CA ALA A 311 -7.87 -12.41 17.76
C ALA A 311 -8.04 -11.06 18.48
N THR A 312 -7.57 -9.98 17.84
CA THR A 312 -7.68 -8.60 18.29
C THR A 312 -7.94 -7.71 17.08
N VAL A 313 -8.46 -6.51 17.31
CA VAL A 313 -8.53 -5.49 16.25
C VAL A 313 -7.55 -4.38 16.57
N LEU A 314 -6.62 -4.15 15.67
CA LEU A 314 -5.66 -3.05 15.75
C LEU A 314 -6.33 -1.76 15.31
N ARG A 315 -5.88 -0.65 15.92
CA ARG A 315 -6.36 0.68 15.59
C ARG A 315 -5.42 1.38 14.62
N ASP A 316 -5.98 2.21 13.75
CA ASP A 316 -5.20 3.07 12.86
C ASP A 316 -4.70 4.35 13.57
N SER A 317 -4.06 5.26 12.81
CA SER A 317 -3.54 6.53 13.33
C SER A 317 -4.61 7.47 13.90
N ASP A 318 -5.87 7.28 13.53
CA ASP A 318 -7.02 8.05 14.02
C ASP A 318 -7.71 7.38 15.22
N ASP A 319 -7.08 6.34 15.79
CA ASP A 319 -7.58 5.52 16.91
C ASP A 319 -8.90 4.78 16.58
N LEU A 320 -9.16 4.51 15.31
CA LEU A 320 -10.32 3.74 14.88
C LEU A 320 -9.96 2.24 14.70
N PRO A 321 -10.86 1.31 15.08
CA PRO A 321 -10.70 -0.11 14.79
C PRO A 321 -10.51 -0.32 13.28
N ARG A 322 -9.43 -1.03 12.88
CA ARG A 322 -9.09 -1.10 11.47
C ARG A 322 -8.61 -2.46 10.96
N VAL A 323 -7.84 -3.21 11.72
CA VAL A 323 -7.25 -4.44 11.23
C VAL A 323 -7.50 -5.60 12.20
N LEU A 324 -8.26 -6.60 11.77
CA LEU A 324 -8.32 -7.89 12.45
C LEU A 324 -6.93 -8.54 12.40
N ARG A 325 -6.39 -8.84 13.55
CA ARG A 325 -5.16 -9.60 13.75
C ARG A 325 -5.50 -10.92 14.42
N ALA A 326 -5.12 -12.04 13.84
CA ALA A 326 -5.33 -13.35 14.43
C ALA A 326 -4.21 -14.33 14.01
N VAL A 327 -4.03 -15.41 14.76
CA VAL A 327 -3.02 -16.44 14.52
C VAL A 327 -3.69 -17.79 14.34
N VAL A 328 -3.23 -18.58 13.38
CA VAL A 328 -3.71 -19.97 13.19
C VAL A 328 -3.22 -20.85 14.34
N ALA A 329 -4.12 -21.73 14.84
CA ALA A 329 -3.86 -22.59 15.99
C ALA A 329 -2.82 -23.69 15.70
#